data_b8ce90fa9cae3ddbefceb21a1e9bfa88
#
_entry.id   b8ce90fa9cae3ddbefceb21a1e9bfa88
#
_cell.length_a   1.000
_cell.length_b   1.000
_cell.length_c   1.000
_cell.angle_alpha   90.00
_cell.angle_beta   90.00
_cell.angle_gamma   90.00
#
_symmetry.space_group_name_H-M   'P 1'
#
loop_
_entity.id
_entity.type
_entity.pdbx_description
1 polymer ?
#
loop_
_entity_poly.entity_id
_entity_poly.type
_entity_poly.pdbx_seq_one_letter_code
_entity_poly.pdbx_strand_id
1 'polypeptide(L)'
;MGARAHATRWAATARVDAMTDADLPPRFTRLAFHGPLSEARAARLVSRLARNSPATVLDLGCGWGELLIRVLEAVPGAVGTGIDLSTADLGRGQGNALTRGLDGRVSFIEESAVGTVRGPADLVLCVGSSHVLSEARPPQHTIDALRALRRLVTPGGRVLLGEGFWEHPPTPAEIAAMWPGITAEDHYDLAGLVDLAISAGFRPEWIETASLEEWDDFESGVGADVEEWLARHPDHPQAAETRKKADDRLSIWLRGSRGRLGFAYLTLVPLE
;
A
#
# COMPACT_ATOMS: atom_id res chain seq x y z
N MET A 1 27.78 0.33 -6.36
CA MET A 1 27.02 -0.89 -6.75
C MET A 1 26.50 -1.52 -5.47
N GLY A 2 25.19 -1.45 -5.17
CA GLY A 2 24.64 -2.02 -3.92
C GLY A 2 23.32 -1.43 -3.42
N ALA A 3 22.58 -0.63 -4.20
CA ALA A 3 21.41 0.11 -3.73
C ALA A 3 20.04 -0.47 -4.16
N ARG A 4 19.96 -1.71 -4.63
CA ARG A 4 18.69 -2.25 -5.21
C ARG A 4 17.97 -3.34 -4.41
N ALA A 5 18.35 -3.60 -3.16
CA ALA A 5 17.89 -4.83 -2.48
C ALA A 5 16.89 -4.65 -1.31
N HIS A 6 16.45 -3.45 -0.94
CA HIS A 6 15.65 -3.28 0.28
C HIS A 6 14.31 -2.54 0.13
N ALA A 7 13.94 -2.07 -1.04
CA ALA A 7 12.76 -1.24 -1.26
C ALA A 7 11.43 -2.00 -1.42
N THR A 8 11.34 -3.29 -1.12
CA THR A 8 10.13 -4.04 -1.49
C THR A 8 9.92 -5.29 -0.65
N ARG A 9 9.78 -5.18 0.67
CA ARG A 9 9.47 -6.40 1.44
C ARG A 9 7.98 -6.63 1.67
N TRP A 10 7.13 -5.64 1.54
CA TRP A 10 5.69 -5.82 1.33
C TRP A 10 5.37 -6.23 -0.11
N ALA A 11 6.09 -5.67 -1.06
CA ALA A 11 6.01 -6.01 -2.48
C ALA A 11 7.12 -6.99 -2.92
N ALA A 12 7.93 -7.54 -1.99
CA ALA A 12 9.10 -8.36 -2.30
C ALA A 12 8.77 -9.77 -2.79
N THR A 13 7.82 -9.87 -3.71
CA THR A 13 7.65 -11.06 -4.55
C THR A 13 7.72 -10.74 -6.04
N ALA A 14 8.32 -9.63 -6.43
CA ALA A 14 8.44 -9.24 -7.82
C ALA A 14 9.87 -9.04 -8.26
N ARG A 15 10.60 -10.13 -8.48
CA ARG A 15 11.61 -10.28 -9.53
C ARG A 15 11.76 -11.75 -9.83
N VAL A 16 11.06 -12.18 -10.85
CA VAL A 16 11.38 -13.40 -11.58
C VAL A 16 11.83 -12.95 -12.96
N ASP A 17 13.05 -13.36 -13.34
CA ASP A 17 13.63 -13.12 -14.64
C ASP A 17 12.69 -13.60 -15.76
N ALA A 18 12.62 -12.82 -16.82
CA ALA A 18 12.13 -13.05 -18.17
C ALA A 18 11.58 -14.46 -18.49
N MET A 19 10.37 -14.74 -18.00
CA MET A 19 9.46 -15.73 -18.59
C MET A 19 8.19 -15.00 -18.98
N THR A 20 7.55 -15.43 -20.07
CA THR A 20 6.31 -14.82 -20.55
C THR A 20 5.26 -14.84 -19.43
N ASP A 21 4.68 -13.71 -19.13
CA ASP A 21 3.70 -13.45 -18.05
C ASP A 21 2.47 -14.40 -18.05
N ALA A 22 2.30 -15.16 -19.15
CA ALA A 22 1.17 -16.05 -19.37
C ALA A 22 1.22 -17.37 -18.56
N ASP A 23 2.39 -17.76 -18.04
CA ASP A 23 2.60 -19.05 -17.37
C ASP A 23 2.73 -18.95 -15.84
N LEU A 24 2.64 -17.74 -15.29
CA LEU A 24 2.73 -17.51 -13.83
C LEU A 24 1.35 -17.43 -13.17
N PRO A 25 1.25 -17.76 -11.87
CA PRO A 25 -0.01 -17.55 -11.15
C PRO A 25 -0.47 -16.11 -11.30
N PRO A 26 -1.75 -15.86 -11.61
CA PRO A 26 -2.31 -14.53 -11.55
C PRO A 26 -2.16 -13.98 -10.13
N ARG A 27 -2.11 -12.66 -9.97
CA ARG A 27 -1.87 -12.02 -8.68
C ARG A 27 -2.94 -11.00 -8.38
N PHE A 28 -3.44 -11.03 -7.14
CA PHE A 28 -4.40 -10.04 -6.63
C PHE A 28 -5.71 -9.95 -7.43
N THR A 29 -6.13 -11.02 -8.14
CA THR A 29 -7.35 -10.97 -8.96
C THR A 29 -8.61 -10.94 -8.10
N ARG A 30 -8.51 -11.44 -6.87
CA ARG A 30 -9.59 -11.53 -5.89
C ARG A 30 -9.63 -10.35 -4.93
N LEU A 31 -8.71 -9.40 -5.08
CA LEU A 31 -8.59 -8.26 -4.18
C LEU A 31 -8.99 -6.95 -4.87
N ALA A 32 -9.79 -6.15 -4.17
CA ALA A 32 -10.09 -4.78 -4.57
C ALA A 32 -8.93 -3.83 -4.26
N PHE A 33 -8.19 -4.09 -3.16
CA PHE A 33 -7.12 -3.21 -2.66
C PHE A 33 -5.81 -3.99 -2.44
N HIS A 34 -4.68 -3.27 -2.51
CA HIS A 34 -3.34 -3.80 -2.22
C HIS A 34 -3.02 -3.83 -0.71
N GLY A 35 -3.98 -4.00 0.14
CA GLY A 35 -3.77 -4.00 1.59
C GLY A 35 -5.00 -4.48 2.35
N PRO A 36 -4.92 -4.60 3.67
CA PRO A 36 -5.99 -5.08 4.53
C PRO A 36 -7.11 -4.03 4.68
N LEU A 37 -7.84 -3.80 3.62
CA LEU A 37 -8.88 -2.78 3.49
C LEU A 37 -10.19 -3.42 3.01
N SER A 38 -11.20 -3.46 3.89
CA SER A 38 -12.54 -3.91 3.53
C SER A 38 -13.30 -2.85 2.72
N GLU A 39 -14.28 -3.31 1.94
CA GLU A 39 -15.21 -2.44 1.22
C GLU A 39 -15.89 -1.42 2.15
N ALA A 40 -16.31 -1.86 3.32
CA ALA A 40 -16.97 -1.01 4.30
C ALA A 40 -16.04 0.08 4.85
N ARG A 41 -14.76 -0.23 5.12
CA ARG A 41 -13.77 0.76 5.54
C ARG A 41 -13.42 1.70 4.41
N ALA A 42 -13.18 1.19 3.21
CA ALA A 42 -12.93 2.01 2.04
C ALA A 42 -14.03 3.03 1.80
N ALA A 43 -15.29 2.62 1.86
CA ALA A 43 -16.45 3.52 1.73
C ALA A 43 -16.47 4.61 2.82
N ARG A 44 -16.12 4.28 4.07
CA ARG A 44 -16.02 5.28 5.15
C ARG A 44 -14.88 6.27 4.92
N LEU A 45 -13.68 5.78 4.55
CA LEU A 45 -12.53 6.63 4.24
C LEU A 45 -12.86 7.58 3.10
N VAL A 46 -13.37 7.07 1.98
CA VAL A 46 -13.77 7.88 0.81
C VAL A 46 -14.81 8.92 1.20
N SER A 47 -15.86 8.53 1.96
CA SER A 47 -16.90 9.46 2.42
C SER A 47 -16.32 10.61 3.26
N ARG A 48 -15.32 10.34 4.10
CA ARG A 48 -14.67 11.39 4.93
C ARG A 48 -13.78 12.29 4.08
N LEU A 49 -12.96 11.72 3.21
CA LEU A 49 -12.06 12.47 2.33
C LEU A 49 -12.83 13.36 1.35
N ALA A 50 -13.96 12.88 0.84
CA ALA A 50 -14.84 13.64 -0.07
C ALA A 50 -15.50 14.87 0.57
N ARG A 51 -15.63 14.92 1.91
CA ARG A 51 -16.25 16.09 2.61
C ARG A 51 -15.51 17.40 2.37
N ASN A 52 -14.20 17.32 2.12
CA ASN A 52 -13.37 18.49 1.85
C ASN A 52 -13.41 18.89 0.37
N SER A 53 -14.18 18.19 -0.47
CA SER A 53 -14.33 18.46 -1.90
C SER A 53 -12.99 18.72 -2.60
N PRO A 54 -11.99 17.80 -2.50
CA PRO A 54 -10.69 18.03 -3.11
C PRO A 54 -10.84 18.17 -4.62
N ALA A 55 -10.27 19.23 -5.22
CA ALA A 55 -10.24 19.39 -6.67
C ALA A 55 -9.14 18.55 -7.31
N THR A 56 -8.06 18.34 -6.59
CA THR A 56 -6.88 17.58 -7.04
C THR A 56 -6.54 16.45 -6.06
N VAL A 57 -6.26 15.25 -6.61
CA VAL A 57 -5.86 14.08 -5.82
C VAL A 57 -4.56 13.51 -6.38
N LEU A 58 -3.58 13.28 -5.51
CA LEU A 58 -2.30 12.64 -5.84
C LEU A 58 -2.19 11.33 -5.06
N ASP A 59 -1.96 10.22 -5.74
CA ASP A 59 -1.80 8.89 -5.13
C ASP A 59 -0.38 8.36 -5.40
N LEU A 60 0.38 8.14 -4.34
CA LEU A 60 1.81 7.84 -4.36
C LEU A 60 2.03 6.34 -4.08
N GLY A 61 2.59 5.62 -5.05
CA GLY A 61 2.63 4.16 -5.02
C GLY A 61 1.22 3.59 -5.12
N CYS A 62 0.47 4.05 -6.12
CA CYS A 62 -0.98 3.85 -6.21
C CYS A 62 -1.37 2.40 -6.55
N GLY A 63 -0.44 1.55 -7.02
CA GLY A 63 -0.80 0.26 -7.61
C GLY A 63 -1.81 0.45 -8.74
N TRP A 64 -2.96 -0.24 -8.69
CA TRP A 64 -4.05 -0.02 -9.66
C TRP A 64 -5.02 1.11 -9.27
N GLY A 65 -4.71 1.92 -8.24
CA GLY A 65 -5.39 3.16 -7.91
C GLY A 65 -6.87 3.04 -7.52
N GLU A 66 -7.29 1.91 -6.98
CA GLU A 66 -8.71 1.68 -6.66
C GLU A 66 -9.27 2.74 -5.68
N LEU A 67 -8.47 3.12 -4.66
CA LEU A 67 -8.91 4.14 -3.71
C LEU A 67 -8.99 5.52 -4.34
N LEU A 68 -8.01 5.88 -5.20
CA LEU A 68 -8.03 7.09 -6.02
C LEU A 68 -9.30 7.15 -6.89
N ILE A 69 -9.60 6.08 -7.62
CA ILE A 69 -10.78 5.98 -8.48
C ILE A 69 -12.05 6.24 -7.67
N ARG A 70 -12.20 5.61 -6.49
CA ARG A 70 -13.38 5.80 -5.63
C ARG A 70 -13.52 7.22 -5.07
N VAL A 71 -12.41 7.88 -4.79
CA VAL A 71 -12.44 9.31 -4.40
C VAL A 71 -12.97 10.15 -5.58
N LEU A 72 -12.50 9.89 -6.80
CA LEU A 72 -12.96 10.63 -7.98
C LEU A 72 -14.44 10.35 -8.31
N GLU A 73 -14.95 9.14 -8.06
CA GLU A 73 -16.39 8.84 -8.15
C GLU A 73 -17.19 9.66 -7.14
N ALA A 74 -16.70 9.75 -5.91
CA ALA A 74 -17.39 10.46 -4.82
C ALA A 74 -17.32 11.99 -4.92
N VAL A 75 -16.36 12.53 -5.68
CA VAL A 75 -16.16 13.99 -5.84
C VAL A 75 -16.26 14.37 -7.33
N PRO A 76 -17.46 14.71 -7.82
CA PRO A 76 -17.62 15.15 -9.20
C PRO A 76 -16.76 16.38 -9.50
N GLY A 77 -16.03 16.33 -10.61
CA GLY A 77 -15.12 17.41 -11.02
C GLY A 77 -13.69 17.33 -10.48
N ALA A 78 -13.41 16.48 -9.50
CA ALA A 78 -12.04 16.20 -9.07
C ALA A 78 -11.25 15.52 -10.19
N VAL A 79 -9.95 15.83 -10.25
CA VAL A 79 -8.98 15.16 -11.13
C VAL A 79 -7.90 14.49 -10.28
N GLY A 80 -7.37 13.37 -10.75
CA GLY A 80 -6.42 12.57 -10.00
C GLY A 80 -5.19 12.18 -10.81
N THR A 81 -4.07 12.01 -10.11
CA THR A 81 -2.85 11.42 -10.65
C THR A 81 -2.39 10.32 -9.72
N GLY A 82 -2.27 9.10 -10.24
CA GLY A 82 -1.63 7.98 -9.57
C GLY A 82 -0.26 7.73 -10.16
N ILE A 83 0.75 7.56 -9.31
CA ILE A 83 2.11 7.20 -9.75
C ILE A 83 2.53 5.88 -9.10
N ASP A 84 3.13 5.01 -9.90
CA ASP A 84 3.67 3.72 -9.48
C ASP A 84 4.78 3.29 -10.46
N LEU A 85 5.55 2.27 -10.10
CA LEU A 85 6.56 1.65 -10.98
C LEU A 85 6.03 0.36 -11.65
N SER A 86 4.86 -0.15 -11.25
CA SER A 86 4.24 -1.35 -11.80
C SER A 86 3.38 -1.00 -13.02
N THR A 87 3.93 -1.18 -14.21
CA THR A 87 3.18 -0.98 -15.47
C THR A 87 1.92 -1.87 -15.55
N ALA A 88 1.97 -3.07 -15.00
CA ALA A 88 0.83 -4.00 -14.96
C ALA A 88 -0.31 -3.46 -14.09
N ASP A 89 0.01 -2.93 -12.89
CA ASP A 89 -0.98 -2.33 -12.00
C ASP A 89 -1.55 -1.04 -12.58
N LEU A 90 -0.69 -0.18 -13.16
CA LEU A 90 -1.15 1.04 -13.83
C LEU A 90 -2.09 0.73 -14.99
N GLY A 91 -1.78 -0.30 -15.79
CA GLY A 91 -2.66 -0.78 -16.86
C GLY A 91 -4.01 -1.29 -16.36
N ARG A 92 -4.03 -2.04 -15.24
CA ARG A 92 -5.26 -2.43 -14.55
C ARG A 92 -6.06 -1.20 -14.09
N GLY A 93 -5.39 -0.21 -13.51
CA GLY A 93 -5.98 1.04 -13.06
C GLY A 93 -6.63 1.83 -14.19
N GLN A 94 -5.95 1.95 -15.33
CA GLN A 94 -6.49 2.59 -16.53
C GLN A 94 -7.76 1.89 -17.03
N GLY A 95 -7.75 0.55 -17.08
CA GLY A 95 -8.92 -0.25 -17.44
C GLY A 95 -10.10 -0.06 -16.48
N ASN A 96 -9.84 -0.04 -15.17
CA ASN A 96 -10.84 0.21 -14.15
C ASN A 96 -11.45 1.62 -14.28
N ALA A 97 -10.62 2.64 -14.49
CA ALA A 97 -11.06 4.01 -14.67
C ALA A 97 -11.93 4.18 -15.94
N LEU A 98 -11.50 3.59 -17.05
CA LEU A 98 -12.27 3.59 -18.30
C LEU A 98 -13.66 2.95 -18.12
N THR A 99 -13.71 1.80 -17.47
CA THR A 99 -14.99 1.09 -17.21
C THR A 99 -15.97 1.92 -16.38
N ARG A 100 -15.45 2.84 -15.52
CA ARG A 100 -16.25 3.71 -14.65
C ARG A 100 -16.44 5.12 -15.23
N GLY A 101 -16.00 5.37 -16.47
CA GLY A 101 -16.11 6.67 -17.14
C GLY A 101 -15.27 7.78 -16.53
N LEU A 102 -14.11 7.41 -15.95
CA LEU A 102 -13.18 8.32 -15.28
C LEU A 102 -11.89 8.57 -16.08
N ASP A 103 -11.74 7.99 -17.27
CA ASP A 103 -10.54 8.07 -18.12
C ASP A 103 -10.12 9.51 -18.46
N GLY A 104 -11.09 10.45 -18.52
CA GLY A 104 -10.81 11.87 -18.69
C GLY A 104 -10.46 12.63 -17.38
N ARG A 105 -10.50 11.97 -16.21
CA ARG A 105 -10.28 12.62 -14.90
C ARG A 105 -9.12 12.02 -14.10
N VAL A 106 -8.57 10.91 -14.53
CA VAL A 106 -7.44 10.26 -13.85
C VAL A 106 -6.31 9.98 -14.83
N SER A 107 -5.08 10.17 -14.36
CA SER A 107 -3.86 9.79 -15.07
C SER A 107 -3.06 8.80 -14.22
N PHE A 108 -2.67 7.67 -14.81
CA PHE A 108 -1.77 6.70 -14.21
C PHE A 108 -0.40 6.80 -14.90
N ILE A 109 0.66 7.02 -14.12
CA ILE A 109 1.98 7.38 -14.64
C ILE A 109 3.04 6.48 -14.04
N GLU A 110 3.85 5.86 -14.91
CA GLU A 110 5.03 5.12 -14.49
C GLU A 110 6.13 6.09 -14.09
N GLU A 111 6.28 6.32 -12.78
CA GLU A 111 7.25 7.27 -12.23
C GLU A 111 7.63 6.88 -10.81
N SER A 112 8.89 7.13 -10.44
CA SER A 112 9.34 7.02 -9.04
C SER A 112 8.74 8.16 -8.22
N ALA A 113 8.22 7.85 -7.04
CA ALA A 113 7.73 8.87 -6.11
C ALA A 113 8.88 9.56 -5.33
N VAL A 114 10.10 9.04 -5.38
CA VAL A 114 11.26 9.68 -4.74
C VAL A 114 11.51 11.04 -5.40
N GLY A 115 11.38 12.11 -4.61
CA GLY A 115 11.62 13.47 -5.09
C GLY A 115 10.56 14.00 -6.07
N THR A 116 9.40 13.37 -6.15
CA THR A 116 8.31 13.82 -7.05
C THR A 116 7.94 15.29 -6.81
N VAL A 117 7.63 16.00 -7.90
CA VAL A 117 7.17 17.40 -7.92
C VAL A 117 5.72 17.53 -8.38
N ARG A 118 4.96 16.43 -8.40
CA ARG A 118 3.57 16.40 -8.89
C ARG A 118 2.54 17.01 -7.95
N GLY A 119 2.97 17.44 -6.76
CA GLY A 119 2.16 18.23 -5.84
C GLY A 119 2.38 19.74 -6.01
N PRO A 120 1.77 20.56 -5.13
CA PRO A 120 0.86 20.11 -4.08
C PRO A 120 -0.54 19.77 -4.61
N ALA A 121 -1.24 18.89 -3.88
CA ALA A 121 -2.62 18.48 -4.17
C ALA A 121 -3.52 18.67 -2.93
N ASP A 122 -4.83 18.80 -3.15
CA ASP A 122 -5.80 18.98 -2.06
C ASP A 122 -5.97 17.71 -1.23
N LEU A 123 -5.77 16.55 -1.88
CA LEU A 123 -5.73 15.26 -1.21
C LEU A 123 -4.52 14.47 -1.71
N VAL A 124 -3.72 13.98 -0.77
CA VAL A 124 -2.60 13.07 -1.08
C VAL A 124 -2.88 11.72 -0.43
N LEU A 125 -2.84 10.66 -1.24
CA LEU A 125 -2.92 9.28 -0.79
C LEU A 125 -1.52 8.67 -0.80
N CYS A 126 -1.18 7.94 0.26
CA CYS A 126 0.04 7.13 0.37
C CYS A 126 -0.30 5.95 1.28
N VAL A 127 -0.80 4.86 0.69
CA VAL A 127 -1.37 3.75 1.45
C VAL A 127 -0.55 2.49 1.21
N GLY A 128 0.19 2.03 2.24
CA GLY A 128 1.11 0.89 2.14
C GLY A 128 2.35 1.17 1.30
N SER A 129 2.65 2.44 1.04
CA SER A 129 3.64 2.87 0.05
C SER A 129 4.62 3.94 0.56
N SER A 130 4.71 4.21 1.86
CA SER A 130 5.64 5.22 2.40
C SER A 130 7.08 5.02 1.97
N HIS A 131 7.51 3.77 1.80
CA HIS A 131 8.83 3.37 1.33
C HIS A 131 9.16 3.84 -0.10
N VAL A 132 8.17 4.15 -0.93
CA VAL A 132 8.42 4.66 -2.30
C VAL A 132 8.84 6.12 -2.32
N LEU A 133 8.75 6.83 -1.19
CA LEU A 133 9.10 8.25 -1.04
C LEU A 133 10.53 8.47 -0.56
N SER A 134 11.24 7.42 -0.14
CA SER A 134 12.60 7.50 0.40
C SER A 134 13.41 6.25 0.08
N GLU A 135 14.70 6.41 -0.15
CA GLU A 135 15.66 5.29 -0.26
C GLU A 135 16.18 4.83 1.11
N ALA A 136 15.79 5.48 2.19
CA ALA A 136 16.19 5.12 3.54
C ALA A 136 15.61 3.77 3.97
N ARG A 137 16.25 3.12 4.91
CA ARG A 137 15.75 1.88 5.52
C ARG A 137 14.70 2.18 6.60
N PRO A 138 13.82 1.22 6.91
CA PRO A 138 12.98 1.33 8.09
C PRO A 138 13.80 1.61 9.36
N PRO A 139 13.29 2.39 10.31
CA PRO A 139 12.05 3.15 10.24
C PRO A 139 12.22 4.55 9.64
N GLN A 140 13.44 4.94 9.22
CA GLN A 140 13.75 6.28 8.71
C GLN A 140 12.90 6.67 7.49
N HIS A 141 12.57 5.70 6.61
CA HIS A 141 11.74 5.96 5.43
C HIS A 141 10.37 6.57 5.78
N THR A 142 9.74 6.16 6.90
CA THR A 142 8.45 6.70 7.36
C THR A 142 8.57 8.19 7.73
N ILE A 143 9.68 8.57 8.39
CA ILE A 143 9.96 9.97 8.72
C ILE A 143 10.13 10.80 7.45
N ASP A 144 10.90 10.30 6.50
CA ASP A 144 11.16 10.98 5.24
C ASP A 144 9.88 11.09 4.39
N ALA A 145 9.06 10.02 4.37
CA ALA A 145 7.76 10.02 3.73
C ALA A 145 6.84 11.11 4.29
N LEU A 146 6.69 11.19 5.60
CA LEU A 146 5.88 12.23 6.26
C LEU A 146 6.36 13.64 5.88
N ARG A 147 7.67 13.87 5.84
CA ARG A 147 8.25 15.15 5.38
C ARG A 147 7.94 15.43 3.90
N ALA A 148 7.99 14.41 3.06
CA ALA A 148 7.64 14.53 1.64
C ALA A 148 6.14 14.84 1.49
N LEU A 149 5.26 14.10 2.15
CA LEU A 149 3.82 14.31 2.16
C LEU A 149 3.44 15.72 2.61
N ARG A 150 4.16 16.27 3.61
CA ARG A 150 3.93 17.66 4.09
C ARG A 150 4.16 18.70 2.99
N ARG A 151 5.08 18.46 2.06
CA ARG A 151 5.35 19.37 0.93
C ARG A 151 4.38 19.16 -0.23
N LEU A 152 3.79 17.96 -0.34
CA LEU A 152 2.93 17.58 -1.45
C LEU A 152 1.44 17.86 -1.22
N VAL A 153 1.06 18.23 0.00
CA VAL A 153 -0.33 18.59 0.33
C VAL A 153 -0.49 20.11 0.42
N THR A 154 -1.59 20.63 -0.14
CA THR A 154 -1.95 22.05 -0.03
C THR A 154 -2.28 22.44 1.42
N PRO A 155 -2.12 23.72 1.82
CA PRO A 155 -2.71 24.23 3.05
C PRO A 155 -4.22 23.94 3.09
N GLY A 156 -4.72 23.40 4.19
CA GLY A 156 -6.13 23.00 4.34
C GLY A 156 -6.49 21.66 3.66
N GLY A 157 -5.59 21.07 2.89
CA GLY A 157 -5.76 19.74 2.27
C GLY A 157 -5.72 18.60 3.28
N ARG A 158 -5.69 17.39 2.77
CA ARG A 158 -5.61 16.15 3.59
C ARG A 158 -4.59 15.19 3.03
N VAL A 159 -4.00 14.41 3.94
CA VAL A 159 -3.21 13.23 3.59
C VAL A 159 -3.91 12.01 4.17
N LEU A 160 -4.07 10.96 3.39
CA LEU A 160 -4.36 9.63 3.88
C LEU A 160 -3.06 8.82 3.85
N LEU A 161 -2.50 8.58 5.02
CA LEU A 161 -1.34 7.69 5.19
C LEU A 161 -1.83 6.32 5.64
N GLY A 162 -1.49 5.28 4.89
CA GLY A 162 -1.60 3.88 5.31
C GLY A 162 -0.23 3.34 5.65
N GLU A 163 -0.01 2.89 6.90
CA GLU A 163 1.31 2.46 7.36
C GLU A 163 1.25 1.28 8.32
N GLY A 164 2.25 0.39 8.23
CA GLY A 164 2.45 -0.70 9.16
C GLY A 164 2.90 -0.21 10.54
N PHE A 165 2.42 -0.85 11.59
CA PHE A 165 2.85 -0.57 12.97
C PHE A 165 2.84 -1.86 13.81
N TRP A 166 3.59 -1.87 14.93
CA TRP A 166 3.50 -2.97 15.89
C TRP A 166 2.27 -2.81 16.78
N GLU A 167 1.36 -3.81 16.78
CA GLU A 167 0.24 -3.88 17.75
C GLU A 167 0.76 -4.02 19.17
N HIS A 168 1.88 -4.71 19.32
CA HIS A 168 2.67 -4.82 20.55
C HIS A 168 4.13 -5.09 20.18
N PRO A 169 5.10 -4.77 21.07
CA PRO A 169 6.51 -5.06 20.82
C PRO A 169 6.72 -6.55 20.52
N PRO A 170 7.28 -6.89 19.33
CA PRO A 170 7.48 -8.29 18.97
C PRO A 170 8.60 -8.91 19.80
N THR A 171 8.44 -10.17 20.18
CA THR A 171 9.48 -10.98 20.82
C THR A 171 10.52 -11.45 19.80
N PRO A 172 11.76 -11.81 20.22
CA PRO A 172 12.75 -12.38 19.31
C PRO A 172 12.27 -13.62 18.55
N ALA A 173 11.41 -14.45 19.15
CA ALA A 173 10.84 -15.64 18.52
C ALA A 173 9.84 -15.27 17.40
N GLU A 174 9.03 -14.22 17.61
CA GLU A 174 8.09 -13.70 16.63
C GLU A 174 8.83 -13.07 15.46
N ILE A 175 9.85 -12.26 15.71
CA ILE A 175 10.73 -11.71 14.67
C ILE A 175 11.37 -12.82 13.83
N ALA A 176 11.88 -13.88 14.46
CA ALA A 176 12.48 -15.01 13.75
C ALA A 176 11.48 -15.78 12.86
N ALA A 177 10.19 -15.71 13.15
CA ALA A 177 9.11 -16.33 12.35
C ALA A 177 8.61 -15.45 11.21
N MET A 178 9.07 -14.20 11.10
CA MET A 178 8.74 -13.26 10.03
C MET A 178 9.72 -13.39 8.86
N TRP A 179 9.71 -12.43 7.94
CA TRP A 179 10.61 -12.42 6.79
C TRP A 179 12.05 -12.07 7.19
N PRO A 180 13.03 -12.60 6.45
CA PRO A 180 14.44 -12.38 6.79
C PRO A 180 14.83 -10.90 6.85
N GLY A 181 15.53 -10.52 7.91
CA GLY A 181 16.12 -9.20 8.13
C GLY A 181 15.15 -8.16 8.64
N ILE A 182 13.91 -8.53 9.06
CA ILE A 182 13.07 -7.66 9.88
C ILE A 182 13.66 -7.57 11.28
N THR A 183 13.47 -6.42 11.91
CA THR A 183 13.84 -6.15 13.30
C THR A 183 12.68 -5.49 14.05
N ALA A 184 12.74 -5.45 15.37
CA ALA A 184 11.74 -4.78 16.19
C ALA A 184 11.70 -3.26 15.92
N GLU A 185 12.81 -2.70 15.45
CA GLU A 185 12.96 -1.28 15.17
C GLU A 185 12.41 -0.86 13.79
N ASP A 186 12.01 -1.82 12.94
CA ASP A 186 11.53 -1.52 11.57
C ASP A 186 10.17 -0.79 11.57
N HIS A 187 9.36 -0.96 12.62
CA HIS A 187 8.08 -0.26 12.77
C HIS A 187 7.95 0.37 14.16
N TYR A 188 7.22 1.45 14.22
CA TYR A 188 6.76 2.06 15.47
C TYR A 188 5.50 1.32 15.98
N ASP A 189 5.14 1.52 17.23
CA ASP A 189 3.78 1.28 17.68
C ASP A 189 2.83 2.37 17.15
N LEU A 190 1.53 2.22 17.33
CA LEU A 190 0.55 3.18 16.82
C LEU A 190 0.75 4.59 17.40
N ALA A 191 1.09 4.70 18.68
CA ALA A 191 1.33 5.98 19.32
C ALA A 191 2.56 6.67 18.74
N GLY A 192 3.67 5.95 18.58
CA GLY A 192 4.90 6.45 17.97
C GLY A 192 4.71 6.88 16.52
N LEU A 193 3.91 6.15 15.73
CA LEU A 193 3.56 6.53 14.36
C LEU A 193 2.77 7.85 14.32
N VAL A 194 1.82 8.03 15.24
CA VAL A 194 1.03 9.28 15.38
C VAL A 194 1.94 10.43 15.82
N ASP A 195 2.84 10.21 16.78
CA ASP A 195 3.79 11.22 17.25
C ASP A 195 4.75 11.67 16.13
N LEU A 196 5.17 10.74 15.26
CA LEU A 196 5.94 11.09 14.06
C LEU A 196 5.15 12.00 13.12
N ALA A 197 3.88 11.69 12.87
CA ALA A 197 3.03 12.53 12.02
C ALA A 197 2.89 13.94 12.62
N ILE A 198 2.70 14.06 13.94
CA ILE A 198 2.63 15.34 14.64
C ILE A 198 3.97 16.09 14.52
N SER A 199 5.09 15.40 14.72
CA SER A 199 6.42 16.00 14.61
C SER A 199 6.76 16.46 13.18
N ALA A 200 6.14 15.84 12.17
CA ALA A 200 6.26 16.24 10.77
C ALA A 200 5.33 17.41 10.36
N GLY A 201 4.60 18.01 11.30
CA GLY A 201 3.72 19.16 11.07
C GLY A 201 2.32 18.77 10.63
N PHE A 202 1.81 17.63 11.11
CA PHE A 202 0.42 17.21 10.89
C PHE A 202 -0.37 17.15 12.21
N ARG A 203 -1.70 17.14 12.08
CA ARG A 203 -2.61 16.71 13.14
C ARG A 203 -3.45 15.55 12.63
N PRO A 204 -3.59 14.46 13.39
CA PRO A 204 -4.48 13.38 13.03
C PRO A 204 -5.94 13.85 13.17
N GLU A 205 -6.67 13.80 12.06
CA GLU A 205 -8.13 14.03 12.05
C GLU A 205 -8.86 12.72 12.35
N TRP A 206 -8.37 11.62 11.78
CA TRP A 206 -8.87 10.27 12.02
C TRP A 206 -7.72 9.30 12.16
N ILE A 207 -7.85 8.37 13.12
CA ILE A 207 -6.95 7.24 13.35
C ILE A 207 -7.81 5.98 13.29
N GLU A 208 -7.56 5.13 12.32
CA GLU A 208 -8.22 3.83 12.17
C GLU A 208 -7.16 2.75 11.99
N THR A 209 -7.44 1.53 12.44
CA THR A 209 -6.57 0.38 12.21
C THR A 209 -7.33 -0.73 11.51
N ALA A 210 -6.66 -1.45 10.62
CA ALA A 210 -7.23 -2.64 9.99
C ALA A 210 -7.56 -3.68 11.07
N SER A 211 -8.70 -4.33 10.92
CA SER A 211 -9.07 -5.45 11.78
C SER A 211 -8.30 -6.71 11.40
N LEU A 212 -8.26 -7.68 12.30
CA LEU A 212 -7.69 -8.99 12.01
C LEU A 212 -8.42 -9.70 10.87
N GLU A 213 -9.74 -9.49 10.74
CA GLU A 213 -10.56 -10.01 9.64
C GLU A 213 -10.12 -9.40 8.29
N GLU A 214 -9.89 -8.09 8.22
CA GLU A 214 -9.36 -7.42 7.02
C GLU A 214 -7.98 -7.95 6.61
N TRP A 215 -7.14 -8.27 7.61
CA TRP A 215 -5.86 -8.92 7.36
C TRP A 215 -6.02 -10.36 6.85
N ASP A 216 -6.89 -11.16 7.48
CA ASP A 216 -7.15 -12.53 7.06
C ASP A 216 -7.73 -12.58 5.63
N ASP A 217 -8.63 -11.67 5.28
CA ASP A 217 -9.16 -11.54 3.93
C ASP A 217 -8.09 -11.17 2.91
N PHE A 218 -7.22 -10.21 3.25
CA PHE A 218 -6.12 -9.78 2.38
C PHE A 218 -5.13 -10.93 2.14
N GLU A 219 -4.63 -11.56 3.20
CA GLU A 219 -3.64 -12.65 3.07
C GLU A 219 -4.23 -13.88 2.37
N SER A 220 -5.50 -14.22 2.66
CA SER A 220 -6.22 -15.29 1.96
C SER A 220 -6.42 -14.97 0.48
N GLY A 221 -6.79 -13.73 0.16
CA GLY A 221 -6.98 -13.28 -1.23
C GLY A 221 -5.69 -13.31 -2.05
N VAL A 222 -4.55 -12.96 -1.43
CA VAL A 222 -3.23 -13.09 -2.07
C VAL A 222 -2.89 -14.56 -2.33
N GLY A 223 -3.19 -15.46 -1.38
CA GLY A 223 -2.91 -16.88 -1.50
C GLY A 223 -3.83 -17.60 -2.50
N ALA A 224 -5.10 -17.20 -2.56
CA ALA A 224 -6.13 -17.94 -3.30
C ALA A 224 -5.86 -18.08 -4.80
N ASP A 225 -5.29 -17.07 -5.46
CA ASP A 225 -4.89 -17.15 -6.87
C ASP A 225 -3.79 -18.18 -7.09
N VAL A 226 -2.83 -18.25 -6.17
CA VAL A 226 -1.70 -19.18 -6.23
C VAL A 226 -2.17 -20.61 -5.99
N GLU A 227 -3.01 -20.84 -4.99
CA GLU A 227 -3.53 -22.18 -4.67
C GLU A 227 -4.41 -22.74 -5.82
N GLU A 228 -5.24 -21.87 -6.41
CA GLU A 228 -6.05 -22.28 -7.58
C GLU A 228 -5.17 -22.62 -8.79
N TRP A 229 -4.12 -21.82 -9.03
CA TRP A 229 -3.16 -22.09 -10.10
C TRP A 229 -2.43 -23.43 -9.86
N LEU A 230 -1.93 -23.68 -8.65
CA LEU A 230 -1.27 -24.93 -8.27
C LEU A 230 -2.18 -26.16 -8.44
N ALA A 231 -3.46 -26.01 -8.10
CA ALA A 231 -4.45 -27.09 -8.26
C ALA A 231 -4.69 -27.44 -9.74
N ARG A 232 -4.63 -26.43 -10.63
CA ARG A 232 -4.82 -26.63 -12.08
C ARG A 232 -3.55 -27.03 -12.82
N HIS A 233 -2.37 -26.78 -12.25
CA HIS A 233 -1.08 -26.99 -12.89
C HIS A 233 -0.11 -27.81 -12.01
N PRO A 234 -0.50 -29.01 -11.52
CA PRO A 234 0.29 -29.79 -10.56
C PRO A 234 1.67 -30.21 -11.12
N ASP A 235 1.74 -30.42 -12.42
CA ASP A 235 2.95 -30.89 -13.11
C ASP A 235 3.73 -29.77 -13.80
N HIS A 236 3.37 -28.50 -13.56
CA HIS A 236 4.08 -27.37 -14.14
C HIS A 236 5.52 -27.29 -13.59
N PRO A 237 6.54 -26.97 -14.40
CA PRO A 237 7.93 -26.93 -13.95
C PRO A 237 8.17 -26.03 -12.73
N GLN A 238 7.38 -24.98 -12.57
CA GLN A 238 7.47 -24.06 -11.43
C GLN A 238 6.55 -24.41 -10.26
N ALA A 239 5.71 -25.44 -10.34
CA ALA A 239 4.73 -25.74 -9.30
C ALA A 239 5.37 -25.99 -7.93
N ALA A 240 6.50 -26.72 -7.88
CA ALA A 240 7.19 -27.00 -6.63
C ALA A 240 7.76 -25.73 -5.97
N GLU A 241 8.35 -24.84 -6.73
CA GLU A 241 8.89 -23.56 -6.21
C GLU A 241 7.76 -22.60 -5.82
N THR A 242 6.69 -22.52 -6.61
CA THR A 242 5.52 -21.72 -6.33
C THR A 242 4.85 -22.17 -5.02
N ARG A 243 4.69 -23.49 -4.83
CA ARG A 243 4.16 -24.06 -3.58
C ARG A 243 5.04 -23.70 -2.39
N LYS A 244 6.36 -23.85 -2.52
CA LYS A 244 7.28 -23.48 -1.46
C LYS A 244 7.12 -21.99 -1.07
N LYS A 245 7.02 -21.10 -2.05
CA LYS A 245 6.81 -19.65 -1.77
C LYS A 245 5.48 -19.38 -1.10
N ALA A 246 4.41 -20.10 -1.49
CA ALA A 246 3.11 -20.00 -0.85
C ALA A 246 3.15 -20.48 0.61
N ASP A 247 3.78 -21.64 0.86
CA ASP A 247 3.96 -22.20 2.21
C ASP A 247 4.80 -21.26 3.10
N ASP A 248 5.89 -20.69 2.57
CA ASP A 248 6.74 -19.73 3.28
C ASP A 248 5.92 -18.48 3.67
N ARG A 249 5.12 -17.93 2.73
CA ARG A 249 4.25 -16.78 3.01
C ARG A 249 3.20 -17.10 4.07
N LEU A 250 2.51 -18.23 3.93
CA LEU A 250 1.50 -18.67 4.88
C LEU A 250 2.12 -18.87 6.28
N SER A 251 3.32 -19.45 6.35
CA SER A 251 4.05 -19.62 7.60
C SER A 251 4.41 -18.27 8.25
N ILE A 252 4.93 -17.32 7.47
CA ILE A 252 5.23 -15.96 7.92
C ILE A 252 3.96 -15.30 8.48
N TRP A 253 2.86 -15.39 7.75
CA TRP A 253 1.58 -14.83 8.20
C TRP A 253 1.12 -15.46 9.50
N LEU A 254 0.90 -16.77 9.53
CA LEU A 254 0.27 -17.45 10.66
C LEU A 254 1.14 -17.49 11.93
N ARG A 255 2.47 -17.55 11.79
CA ARG A 255 3.39 -17.70 12.93
C ARG A 255 4.13 -16.43 13.29
N GLY A 256 4.32 -15.54 12.32
CA GLY A 256 5.06 -14.29 12.49
C GLY A 256 4.15 -13.09 12.70
N SER A 257 3.53 -12.61 11.63
CA SER A 257 2.93 -11.26 11.58
C SER A 257 1.48 -11.18 12.05
N ARG A 258 0.68 -12.24 11.96
CA ARG A 258 -0.75 -12.23 12.30
C ARG A 258 -0.99 -11.79 13.74
N GLY A 259 -1.74 -10.68 13.93
CA GLY A 259 -2.05 -10.09 15.23
C GLY A 259 -0.87 -9.40 15.91
N ARG A 260 0.26 -9.21 15.18
CA ARG A 260 1.46 -8.49 15.67
C ARG A 260 1.74 -7.26 14.82
N LEU A 261 1.63 -7.42 13.52
CA LEU A 261 1.75 -6.32 12.58
C LEU A 261 0.34 -5.79 12.28
N GLY A 262 0.09 -4.59 12.73
CA GLY A 262 -1.10 -3.82 12.44
C GLY A 262 -0.91 -2.97 11.17
N PHE A 263 -2.01 -2.40 10.66
CA PHE A 263 -1.98 -1.43 9.58
C PHE A 263 -2.89 -0.25 9.93
N ALA A 264 -2.32 0.95 10.01
CA ALA A 264 -3.03 2.15 10.37
C ALA A 264 -3.44 2.94 9.11
N TYR A 265 -4.62 3.55 9.14
CA TYR A 265 -5.10 4.55 8.20
C TYR A 265 -5.22 5.87 8.94
N LEU A 266 -4.27 6.78 8.73
CA LEU A 266 -4.24 8.09 9.35
C LEU A 266 -4.72 9.14 8.34
N THR A 267 -5.86 9.78 8.63
CA THR A 267 -6.23 11.01 7.92
C THR A 267 -5.57 12.19 8.64
N LEU A 268 -4.68 12.87 7.95
CA LEU A 268 -3.81 13.90 8.50
C LEU A 268 -4.14 15.27 7.92
N VAL A 269 -4.15 16.29 8.79
CA VAL A 269 -4.31 17.71 8.44
C VAL A 269 -2.95 18.39 8.56
N PRO A 270 -2.44 19.05 7.50
CA PRO A 270 -1.21 19.81 7.59
C PRO A 270 -1.42 21.04 8.49
N LEU A 271 -0.47 21.28 9.41
CA LEU A 271 -0.41 22.54 10.16
C LEU A 271 0.18 23.65 9.29
N GLU A 272 -0.25 24.89 9.52
CA GLU A 272 0.30 26.10 8.89
C GLU A 272 1.75 26.38 9.31
#